data_1b26e3ff35699997ad6cbee68d46595b
#
_entry.id   1b26e3ff35699997ad6cbee68d46595b
#
_cell.length_a   1.000
_cell.length_b   1.000
_cell.length_c   1.000
_cell.angle_alpha   90.00
_cell.angle_beta   90.00
_cell.angle_gamma   90.00
#
_symmetry.space_group_name_H-M   'P 1'
#
loop_
_entity.id
_entity.type
_entity.pdbx_description
1 polymer ?
#
loop_
_entity_poly.entity_id
_entity_poly.type
_entity_poly.pdbx_seq_one_letter_code
_entity_poly.pdbx_strand_id
1 'polypeptide(L)'
;MTDIEQKGTLEFCAPKFLFCCEELPVVRMHIFSVKAVSGWMKMKKTLVGILVFDMIMGMLCLWAGGKRQDTTAPASQEVSTGKITGEEDVVKKIALTFDDGPHPRYTEQLLDGLKERNVVATFFVTGENAQNYPNIIRREQEEGHLIGNHTYSHIQLTSGNRETFREELVKTNEILENITGEKVSFVRPPYGSWDKSFEKELNMFPVLWNIDPLDWCSHNAECIAAKVVENAGDGDIILMHDYYDTSVTAALEVVDVLQKRGFQFVTVEEILFD
;
A
#
# COMPACT_ATOMS: atom_id res chain seq x y z
N MET A 1 34.63 -38.34 -27.37
CA MET A 1 33.78 -39.42 -26.99
C MET A 1 33.96 -39.57 -25.50
N THR A 2 33.11 -39.05 -24.70
CA THR A 2 31.70 -39.27 -24.39
C THR A 2 31.08 -38.03 -23.74
N ASP A 3 29.88 -37.68 -24.24
CA ASP A 3 28.99 -36.66 -23.75
C ASP A 3 28.51 -36.97 -22.33
N ILE A 4 28.44 -35.94 -21.46
CA ILE A 4 27.66 -35.98 -20.24
C ILE A 4 26.65 -34.82 -20.30
N GLU A 5 25.40 -35.18 -20.64
CA GLU A 5 24.21 -34.35 -20.46
C GLU A 5 24.02 -34.00 -18.99
N GLN A 6 24.07 -32.71 -18.65
CA GLN A 6 23.52 -32.22 -17.41
C GLN A 6 22.04 -31.92 -17.58
N LYS A 7 21.21 -32.84 -17.12
CA LYS A 7 19.80 -32.59 -16.88
C LYS A 7 19.65 -31.70 -15.64
N GLY A 8 19.23 -30.45 -15.85
CA GLY A 8 18.77 -29.57 -14.80
C GLY A 8 17.50 -30.11 -14.17
N THR A 9 17.57 -30.60 -12.97
CA THR A 9 16.42 -30.87 -12.11
C THR A 9 15.97 -29.57 -11.47
N LEU A 10 14.78 -29.11 -11.87
CA LEU A 10 14.00 -28.13 -11.12
C LEU A 10 13.66 -28.78 -9.74
N GLU A 11 14.41 -28.41 -8.72
CA GLU A 11 14.00 -28.70 -7.36
C GLU A 11 12.85 -27.75 -7.00
N PHE A 12 11.65 -28.30 -6.99
CA PHE A 12 10.51 -27.70 -6.32
C PHE A 12 10.87 -27.45 -4.86
N CYS A 13 10.80 -26.20 -4.44
CA CYS A 13 10.93 -25.81 -3.04
C CYS A 13 9.78 -26.42 -2.25
N ALA A 14 9.96 -27.66 -1.78
CA ALA A 14 9.09 -28.28 -0.82
C ALA A 14 9.33 -27.64 0.55
N PRO A 15 8.32 -27.43 1.41
CA PRO A 15 8.43 -26.67 2.63
C PRO A 15 9.30 -27.39 3.66
N LYS A 16 10.58 -27.09 3.71
CA LYS A 16 11.41 -27.36 4.88
C LYS A 16 11.28 -26.19 5.85
N PHE A 17 10.06 -25.97 6.34
CA PHE A 17 9.85 -25.20 7.55
C PHE A 17 10.05 -26.10 8.75
N LEU A 18 11.28 -26.17 9.26
CA LEU A 18 11.56 -26.41 10.67
C LEU A 18 13.00 -25.99 10.95
N PHE A 19 13.15 -25.12 11.95
CA PHE A 19 14.36 -24.54 12.52
C PHE A 19 14.81 -23.20 11.92
N CYS A 20 14.07 -22.12 12.28
CA CYS A 20 14.65 -20.90 12.83
C CYS A 20 13.52 -19.96 13.27
N CYS A 21 13.11 -20.11 14.48
CA CYS A 21 12.49 -19.18 15.42
C CYS A 21 11.85 -20.02 16.53
N GLU A 22 12.54 -20.17 17.65
CA GLU A 22 11.93 -20.63 18.88
C GLU A 22 10.79 -19.67 19.25
N GLU A 23 9.71 -20.26 19.69
CA GLU A 23 8.41 -19.66 19.97
C GLU A 23 8.50 -18.36 20.78
N LEU A 24 8.29 -17.23 20.09
CA LEU A 24 7.74 -16.05 20.75
C LEU A 24 6.22 -16.22 20.80
N PRO A 25 5.56 -15.92 21.94
CA PRO A 25 4.12 -16.12 22.06
C PRO A 25 3.40 -15.29 20.99
N VAL A 26 2.59 -15.97 20.21
CA VAL A 26 1.68 -15.36 19.23
C VAL A 26 0.76 -14.41 20.00
N VAL A 27 1.12 -13.15 20.07
CA VAL A 27 0.18 -12.10 20.43
C VAL A 27 -0.82 -12.04 19.28
N ARG A 28 -1.96 -12.64 19.52
CA ARG A 28 -3.12 -12.61 18.62
C ARG A 28 -3.56 -11.15 18.52
N MET A 29 -2.91 -10.40 17.60
CA MET A 29 -3.33 -9.05 17.28
C MET A 29 -4.75 -9.12 16.73
N HIS A 30 -5.68 -8.54 17.46
CA HIS A 30 -7.01 -8.30 16.94
C HIS A 30 -6.86 -7.27 15.83
N ILE A 31 -6.92 -7.77 14.61
CA ILE A 31 -7.06 -6.96 13.40
C ILE A 31 -8.34 -6.14 13.57
N PHE A 32 -8.21 -4.90 13.99
CA PHE A 32 -9.30 -3.94 13.83
C PHE A 32 -9.41 -3.67 12.32
N SER A 33 -10.34 -4.39 11.74
CA SER A 33 -10.66 -4.36 10.33
C SER A 33 -10.85 -2.92 9.85
N VAL A 34 -10.09 -2.54 8.83
CA VAL A 34 -10.30 -1.36 7.97
C VAL A 34 -11.76 -1.29 7.45
N LYS A 35 -12.50 -2.40 7.50
CA LYS A 35 -13.94 -2.47 7.19
C LYS A 35 -14.84 -1.55 8.03
N ALA A 36 -14.39 -1.05 9.19
CA ALA A 36 -15.22 -0.16 10.01
C ALA A 36 -15.31 1.26 9.43
N VAL A 37 -14.26 1.76 8.78
CA VAL A 37 -14.25 3.10 8.16
C VAL A 37 -15.00 3.06 6.82
N SER A 38 -14.86 1.98 6.04
CA SER A 38 -15.59 1.80 4.78
C SER A 38 -17.11 1.65 5.00
N GLY A 39 -17.53 1.10 6.13
CA GLY A 39 -18.95 0.97 6.50
C GLY A 39 -19.63 2.32 6.73
N TRP A 40 -18.94 3.29 7.32
CA TRP A 40 -19.51 4.62 7.60
C TRP A 40 -19.64 5.48 6.34
N MET A 41 -18.68 5.36 5.41
CA MET A 41 -18.75 6.04 4.11
C MET A 41 -19.77 5.42 3.17
N LYS A 42 -19.97 4.08 3.20
CA LYS A 42 -21.07 3.42 2.44
C LYS A 42 -22.43 3.86 2.92
N MET A 43 -22.64 4.07 4.24
CA MET A 43 -23.92 4.58 4.76
C MET A 43 -24.22 6.00 4.26
N LYS A 44 -23.23 6.90 4.17
CA LYS A 44 -23.45 8.26 3.64
C LYS A 44 -23.81 8.26 2.14
N LYS A 45 -23.16 7.42 1.34
CA LYS A 45 -23.46 7.28 -0.11
C LYS A 45 -24.85 6.69 -0.35
N THR A 46 -25.29 5.75 0.49
CA THR A 46 -26.64 5.14 0.37
C THR A 46 -27.75 6.13 0.75
N LEU A 47 -27.53 6.99 1.76
CA LEU A 47 -28.51 7.99 2.16
C LEU A 47 -28.70 9.09 1.09
N VAL A 48 -27.61 9.53 0.46
CA VAL A 48 -27.66 10.49 -0.66
C VAL A 48 -28.32 9.87 -1.90
N GLY A 49 -28.04 8.58 -2.18
CA GLY A 49 -28.67 7.87 -3.31
C GLY A 49 -30.19 7.73 -3.17
N ILE A 50 -30.69 7.49 -1.97
CA ILE A 50 -32.13 7.38 -1.70
C ILE A 50 -32.85 8.73 -1.89
N LEU A 51 -32.26 9.83 -1.40
CA LEU A 51 -32.83 11.18 -1.56
C LEU A 51 -32.90 11.65 -3.03
N VAL A 52 -31.91 11.27 -3.84
CA VAL A 52 -31.87 11.58 -5.28
C VAL A 52 -32.89 10.72 -6.06
N PHE A 53 -33.09 9.46 -5.67
CA PHE A 53 -34.05 8.57 -6.32
C PHE A 53 -35.49 9.01 -6.10
N ASP A 54 -35.87 9.47 -4.90
CA ASP A 54 -37.19 9.99 -4.59
C ASP A 54 -37.51 11.30 -5.35
N MET A 55 -36.55 12.17 -5.59
CA MET A 55 -36.70 13.37 -6.41
C MET A 55 -36.94 13.06 -7.90
N ILE A 56 -36.28 12.03 -8.45
CA ILE A 56 -36.43 11.64 -9.86
C ILE A 56 -37.79 10.93 -10.11
N MET A 57 -38.23 10.10 -9.16
CA MET A 57 -39.56 9.44 -9.27
C MET A 57 -40.73 10.43 -9.17
N GLY A 58 -40.61 11.49 -8.38
CA GLY A 58 -41.60 12.56 -8.28
C GLY A 58 -41.75 13.38 -9.57
N MET A 59 -40.71 13.48 -10.39
CA MET A 59 -40.74 14.22 -11.67
C MET A 59 -41.29 13.41 -12.84
N LEU A 60 -41.24 12.08 -12.80
CA LEU A 60 -41.73 11.19 -13.85
C LEU A 60 -43.26 10.97 -13.81
N CYS A 61 -43.93 11.21 -12.69
CA CYS A 61 -45.37 11.08 -12.57
C CYS A 61 -46.20 12.26 -13.16
N LEU A 62 -45.54 13.37 -13.48
CA LEU A 62 -46.22 14.57 -14.04
C LEU A 62 -46.21 14.65 -15.57
N TRP A 63 -45.66 13.67 -16.30
CA TRP A 63 -45.52 13.73 -17.77
C TRP A 63 -46.27 12.63 -18.54
N ALA A 64 -47.19 11.92 -17.93
CA ALA A 64 -47.99 10.88 -18.58
C ALA A 64 -49.43 11.34 -18.87
N GLY A 65 -49.61 12.34 -19.75
CA GLY A 65 -50.91 12.77 -20.18
C GLY A 65 -50.90 13.55 -21.51
N GLY A 66 -50.97 12.86 -22.67
CA GLY A 66 -51.08 13.60 -23.94
C GLY A 66 -50.95 12.77 -25.23
N LYS A 67 -52.06 12.14 -25.64
CA LYS A 67 -52.54 11.88 -27.03
C LYS A 67 -51.66 11.20 -28.09
N ARG A 68 -52.25 10.09 -28.60
CA ARG A 68 -51.97 9.39 -29.87
C ARG A 68 -52.12 10.28 -31.09
N GLN A 69 -51.27 10.05 -32.09
CA GLN A 69 -51.67 10.05 -33.52
C GLN A 69 -50.74 9.10 -34.31
N ASP A 70 -51.40 8.21 -35.09
CA ASP A 70 -50.79 7.30 -36.07
C ASP A 70 -50.18 8.07 -37.25
N THR A 71 -49.10 7.57 -37.81
CA THR A 71 -48.92 7.41 -39.28
C THR A 71 -47.61 6.62 -39.58
N THR A 72 -47.83 5.49 -40.28
CA THR A 72 -47.05 4.83 -41.37
C THR A 72 -45.50 4.81 -41.31
N ALA A 73 -44.98 3.58 -41.29
CA ALA A 73 -43.60 3.20 -41.61
C ALA A 73 -43.20 3.49 -43.07
N PRO A 74 -41.90 3.60 -43.39
CA PRO A 74 -41.25 2.48 -44.04
C PRO A 74 -39.77 2.18 -43.62
N ALA A 75 -39.44 0.86 -43.73
CA ALA A 75 -38.21 0.20 -44.12
C ALA A 75 -36.89 0.53 -43.45
N SER A 76 -36.46 -0.45 -42.64
CA SER A 76 -35.15 -1.11 -42.57
C SER A 76 -33.85 -0.35 -42.89
N GLN A 77 -33.13 -0.06 -41.83
CA GLN A 77 -31.65 -0.22 -41.83
C GLN A 77 -31.24 -0.86 -40.47
N GLU A 78 -30.68 -2.06 -40.55
CA GLU A 78 -30.01 -2.73 -39.44
C GLU A 78 -28.80 -1.93 -39.08
N VAL A 79 -28.85 -1.16 -37.98
CA VAL A 79 -27.71 -0.63 -37.32
C VAL A 79 -27.28 -1.69 -36.30
N SER A 80 -26.19 -2.37 -36.63
CA SER A 80 -25.45 -3.23 -35.72
C SER A 80 -25.11 -2.43 -34.47
N THR A 81 -25.91 -2.61 -33.40
CA THR A 81 -25.58 -2.14 -32.06
C THR A 81 -24.44 -3.03 -31.54
N GLY A 82 -23.19 -2.61 -31.80
CA GLY A 82 -22.05 -3.12 -31.07
C GLY A 82 -22.31 -2.86 -29.58
N LYS A 83 -22.53 -3.93 -28.84
CA LYS A 83 -22.63 -3.94 -27.40
C LYS A 83 -21.27 -3.50 -26.83
N ILE A 84 -21.12 -2.20 -26.55
CA ILE A 84 -20.01 -1.68 -25.77
C ILE A 84 -20.30 -2.09 -24.32
N THR A 85 -19.92 -3.31 -23.96
CA THR A 85 -19.73 -3.69 -22.56
C THR A 85 -18.39 -3.11 -22.15
N GLY A 86 -18.38 -1.81 -21.81
CA GLY A 86 -17.28 -1.22 -21.08
C GLY A 86 -17.35 -1.74 -19.64
N GLU A 87 -16.82 -2.94 -19.37
CA GLU A 87 -16.21 -3.20 -18.08
C GLU A 87 -14.99 -2.28 -18.08
N GLU A 88 -15.05 -1.19 -17.33
CA GLU A 88 -13.84 -0.48 -16.93
C GLU A 88 -13.02 -1.52 -16.17
N ASP A 89 -11.90 -1.95 -16.74
CA ASP A 89 -10.92 -2.77 -16.06
C ASP A 89 -10.47 -2.01 -14.82
N VAL A 90 -11.03 -2.36 -13.66
CA VAL A 90 -10.65 -1.75 -12.37
C VAL A 90 -9.20 -2.15 -12.14
N VAL A 91 -8.30 -1.20 -12.31
CA VAL A 91 -6.88 -1.40 -12.07
C VAL A 91 -6.67 -1.68 -10.59
N LYS A 92 -6.08 -2.82 -10.27
CA LYS A 92 -5.75 -3.19 -8.88
C LYS A 92 -4.63 -2.31 -8.38
N LYS A 93 -4.83 -1.67 -7.23
CA LYS A 93 -3.83 -0.84 -6.56
C LYS A 93 -3.18 -1.61 -5.41
N ILE A 94 -1.89 -1.38 -5.17
CA ILE A 94 -1.15 -1.95 -4.05
C ILE A 94 -0.07 -0.97 -3.59
N ALA A 95 0.16 -0.87 -2.28
CA ALA A 95 1.21 -0.04 -1.73
C ALA A 95 2.39 -0.88 -1.26
N LEU A 96 3.57 -0.59 -1.81
CA LEU A 96 4.84 -1.14 -1.32
C LEU A 96 5.43 -0.15 -0.32
N THR A 97 5.73 -0.63 0.89
CA THR A 97 6.20 0.25 1.96
C THR A 97 7.46 -0.31 2.60
N PHE A 98 8.35 0.60 3.02
CA PHE A 98 9.64 0.27 3.61
C PHE A 98 9.82 0.97 4.95
N ASP A 99 10.25 0.22 5.97
CA ASP A 99 10.52 0.72 7.31
C ASP A 99 12.03 0.77 7.60
N ASP A 100 12.41 1.51 8.63
CA ASP A 100 13.76 1.62 9.21
C ASP A 100 14.78 2.45 8.41
N GLY A 101 14.54 2.75 7.15
CA GLY A 101 15.46 3.53 6.31
C GLY A 101 15.68 4.98 6.76
N PRO A 102 16.46 5.72 5.97
CA PRO A 102 17.24 5.25 4.82
C PRO A 102 18.57 4.58 5.20
N HIS A 103 18.94 3.58 4.43
CA HIS A 103 20.28 2.96 4.50
C HIS A 103 21.17 3.50 3.35
N PRO A 104 22.43 3.91 3.59
CA PRO A 104 23.24 4.63 2.61
C PRO A 104 23.57 3.85 1.33
N ARG A 105 23.39 2.54 1.33
CA ARG A 105 23.63 1.68 0.19
C ARG A 105 22.33 1.08 -0.36
N TYR A 106 21.54 0.48 0.52
CA TYR A 106 20.42 -0.35 0.06
C TYR A 106 19.21 0.47 -0.36
N THR A 107 18.93 1.58 0.33
CA THR A 107 17.87 2.50 -0.10
C THR A 107 18.18 3.12 -1.46
N GLU A 108 19.47 3.50 -1.72
CA GLU A 108 19.84 4.00 -3.04
C GLU A 108 19.68 2.96 -4.15
N GLN A 109 20.04 1.70 -3.91
CA GLN A 109 19.85 0.61 -4.86
C GLN A 109 18.36 0.34 -5.13
N LEU A 110 17.54 0.43 -4.07
CA LEU A 110 16.09 0.28 -4.18
C LEU A 110 15.48 1.40 -5.03
N LEU A 111 15.85 2.66 -4.77
CA LEU A 111 15.37 3.82 -5.53
C LEU A 111 15.74 3.72 -7.02
N ASP A 112 16.98 3.30 -7.35
CA ASP A 112 17.37 3.03 -8.72
C ASP A 112 16.45 2.01 -9.38
N GLY A 113 16.18 0.90 -8.70
CA GLY A 113 15.33 -0.17 -9.22
C GLY A 113 13.85 0.21 -9.34
N LEU A 114 13.30 0.99 -8.40
CA LEU A 114 11.93 1.51 -8.47
C LEU A 114 11.78 2.50 -9.63
N LYS A 115 12.75 3.38 -9.80
CA LYS A 115 12.79 4.37 -10.89
C LYS A 115 12.81 3.71 -12.27
N GLU A 116 13.64 2.68 -12.46
CA GLU A 116 13.69 1.90 -13.70
C GLU A 116 12.34 1.27 -14.06
N ARG A 117 11.51 0.95 -13.06
CA ARG A 117 10.19 0.33 -13.20
C ARG A 117 9.04 1.34 -13.20
N ASN A 118 9.36 2.64 -13.04
CA ASN A 118 8.38 3.72 -12.90
C ASN A 118 7.35 3.43 -11.80
N VAL A 119 7.84 3.06 -10.62
CA VAL A 119 7.04 2.70 -9.44
C VAL A 119 7.31 3.66 -8.29
N VAL A 120 6.24 4.11 -7.65
CA VAL A 120 6.31 4.86 -6.39
C VAL A 120 6.07 3.91 -5.21
N ALA A 121 6.61 4.29 -4.04
CA ALA A 121 6.49 3.55 -2.80
C ALA A 121 6.29 4.53 -1.62
N THR A 122 6.15 4.00 -0.41
CA THR A 122 6.13 4.80 0.81
C THR A 122 7.26 4.35 1.73
N PHE A 123 8.04 5.30 2.24
CA PHE A 123 9.16 5.07 3.15
C PHE A 123 8.82 5.61 4.53
N PHE A 124 8.74 4.74 5.53
CA PHE A 124 8.59 5.11 6.94
C PHE A 124 9.98 5.14 7.57
N VAL A 125 10.55 6.33 7.64
CA VAL A 125 11.96 6.52 7.98
C VAL A 125 12.17 6.85 9.44
N THR A 126 13.26 6.35 10.04
CA THR A 126 13.65 6.76 11.39
C THR A 126 14.30 8.15 11.35
N GLY A 127 14.02 8.95 12.37
CA GLY A 127 14.59 10.30 12.44
C GLY A 127 16.12 10.31 12.53
N GLU A 128 16.72 9.30 13.16
CA GLU A 128 18.16 9.15 13.24
C GLU A 128 18.79 8.93 11.85
N ASN A 129 18.22 8.03 11.05
CA ASN A 129 18.72 7.77 9.70
C ASN A 129 18.43 8.93 8.75
N ALA A 130 17.26 9.58 8.85
CA ALA A 130 16.95 10.77 8.09
C ALA A 130 17.96 11.91 8.35
N GLN A 131 18.32 12.13 9.61
CA GLN A 131 19.32 13.12 9.99
C GLN A 131 20.73 12.79 9.44
N ASN A 132 21.10 11.51 9.41
CA ASN A 132 22.38 11.04 8.92
C ASN A 132 22.49 11.06 7.39
N TYR A 133 21.37 10.82 6.68
CA TYR A 133 21.35 10.67 5.23
C TYR A 133 20.29 11.57 4.55
N PRO A 134 20.29 12.89 4.80
CA PRO A 134 19.24 13.80 4.31
C PRO A 134 19.14 13.87 2.79
N ASN A 135 20.21 13.53 2.07
CA ASN A 135 20.19 13.53 0.61
C ASN A 135 19.34 12.39 0.04
N ILE A 136 19.29 11.25 0.73
CA ILE A 136 18.47 10.12 0.32
C ILE A 136 16.99 10.46 0.52
N ILE A 137 16.62 11.09 1.64
CA ILE A 137 15.25 11.59 1.89
C ILE A 137 14.81 12.57 0.80
N ARG A 138 15.68 13.51 0.38
CA ARG A 138 15.34 14.42 -0.73
C ARG A 138 15.13 13.66 -2.03
N ARG A 139 15.96 12.65 -2.30
CA ARG A 139 15.84 11.81 -3.47
C ARG A 139 14.53 11.02 -3.47
N GLU A 140 14.13 10.44 -2.33
CA GLU A 140 12.83 9.77 -2.18
C GLU A 140 11.68 10.69 -2.56
N GLN A 141 11.68 11.93 -2.05
CA GLN A 141 10.66 12.93 -2.36
C GLN A 141 10.70 13.36 -3.84
N GLU A 142 11.88 13.66 -4.38
CA GLU A 142 12.07 14.11 -5.77
C GLU A 142 11.64 13.05 -6.79
N GLU A 143 11.75 11.77 -6.44
CA GLU A 143 11.31 10.64 -7.26
C GLU A 143 9.82 10.28 -7.04
N GLY A 144 9.08 11.06 -6.23
CA GLY A 144 7.63 10.95 -6.05
C GLY A 144 7.19 9.92 -5.02
N HIS A 145 8.12 9.44 -4.18
CA HIS A 145 7.78 8.56 -3.07
C HIS A 145 7.17 9.35 -1.91
N LEU A 146 6.29 8.70 -1.15
CA LEU A 146 5.74 9.27 0.08
C LEU A 146 6.66 8.97 1.26
N ILE A 147 6.92 9.99 2.08
CA ILE A 147 7.74 9.86 3.29
C ILE A 147 6.83 9.87 4.51
N GLY A 148 6.98 8.90 5.38
CA GLY A 148 6.32 8.78 6.66
C GLY A 148 7.30 8.72 7.83
N ASN A 149 6.78 8.90 9.03
CA ASN A 149 7.52 8.90 10.29
C ASN A 149 7.57 7.49 10.90
N HIS A 150 8.76 7.04 11.35
CA HIS A 150 8.95 5.78 12.06
C HIS A 150 9.59 5.93 13.44
N THR A 151 9.27 7.04 14.15
CA THR A 151 9.94 7.53 15.36
C THR A 151 11.40 7.94 15.11
N TYR A 152 12.07 8.48 16.13
CA TYR A 152 13.47 8.89 15.96
C TYR A 152 14.44 7.71 16.06
N SER A 153 14.30 6.87 17.09
CA SER A 153 15.19 5.76 17.42
C SER A 153 14.53 4.38 17.38
N HIS A 154 13.40 4.25 16.67
CA HIS A 154 12.64 3.00 16.54
C HIS A 154 12.14 2.46 17.90
N ILE A 155 11.71 3.33 18.83
CA ILE A 155 11.19 2.88 20.11
C ILE A 155 9.76 2.33 19.99
N GLN A 156 9.47 1.27 20.75
CA GLN A 156 8.12 0.75 20.89
C GLN A 156 7.31 1.59 21.89
N LEU A 157 6.07 1.96 21.53
CA LEU A 157 5.15 2.59 22.47
C LEU A 157 4.73 1.61 23.57
N THR A 158 4.85 2.04 24.82
CA THR A 158 4.42 1.32 26.01
C THR A 158 3.63 2.26 26.94
N SER A 159 2.97 1.69 27.95
CA SER A 159 2.27 2.51 28.98
C SER A 159 3.20 3.43 29.79
N GLY A 160 4.50 3.13 29.81
CA GLY A 160 5.48 3.88 30.61
C GLY A 160 6.27 4.94 29.85
N ASN A 161 6.19 5.00 28.52
CA ASN A 161 7.03 5.90 27.71
C ASN A 161 6.26 6.81 26.74
N ARG A 162 4.95 7.03 26.99
CA ARG A 162 4.08 7.78 26.07
C ARG A 162 4.66 9.16 25.69
N GLU A 163 5.18 9.92 26.66
CA GLU A 163 5.73 11.26 26.39
C GLU A 163 7.02 11.18 25.59
N THR A 164 7.94 10.26 25.92
CA THR A 164 9.15 10.04 25.13
C THR A 164 8.82 9.62 23.70
N PHE A 165 7.83 8.75 23.53
CA PHE A 165 7.38 8.34 22.19
C PHE A 165 6.82 9.53 21.40
N ARG A 166 6.05 10.40 22.06
CA ARG A 166 5.55 11.65 21.48
C ARG A 166 6.70 12.58 21.04
N GLU A 167 7.68 12.78 21.92
CA GLU A 167 8.85 13.61 21.63
C GLU A 167 9.62 13.08 20.42
N GLU A 168 9.77 11.77 20.28
CA GLU A 168 10.43 11.17 19.13
C GLU A 168 9.66 11.37 17.82
N LEU A 169 8.32 11.29 17.85
CA LEU A 169 7.50 11.59 16.68
C LEU A 169 7.65 13.05 16.25
N VAL A 170 7.57 13.98 17.20
CA VAL A 170 7.71 15.42 16.92
C VAL A 170 9.11 15.72 16.36
N LYS A 171 10.16 15.21 17.02
CA LYS A 171 11.55 15.40 16.57
C LYS A 171 11.77 14.90 15.15
N THR A 172 11.23 13.73 14.83
CA THR A 172 11.36 13.15 13.49
C THR A 172 10.63 13.99 12.45
N ASN A 173 9.41 14.45 12.75
CA ASN A 173 8.69 15.34 11.84
C ASN A 173 9.43 16.65 11.59
N GLU A 174 10.01 17.27 12.63
CA GLU A 174 10.81 18.49 12.46
C GLU A 174 12.04 18.25 11.55
N ILE A 175 12.71 17.10 11.69
CA ILE A 175 13.84 16.74 10.83
C ILE A 175 13.37 16.56 9.38
N LEU A 176 12.30 15.81 9.17
CA LEU A 176 11.77 15.52 7.83
C LEU A 176 11.23 16.81 7.17
N GLU A 177 10.49 17.65 7.88
CA GLU A 177 10.01 18.95 7.38
C GLU A 177 11.18 19.89 7.00
N ASN A 178 12.26 19.89 7.79
CA ASN A 178 13.47 20.66 7.46
C ASN A 178 14.20 20.15 6.21
N ILE A 179 14.13 18.86 5.91
CA ILE A 179 14.78 18.25 4.75
C ILE A 179 13.95 18.44 3.49
N THR A 180 12.64 18.20 3.58
CA THR A 180 11.71 18.12 2.45
C THR A 180 10.96 19.41 2.17
N GLY A 181 10.82 20.29 3.18
CA GLY A 181 9.94 21.46 3.14
C GLY A 181 8.46 21.13 3.28
N GLU A 182 8.09 19.88 3.50
CA GLU A 182 6.71 19.39 3.57
C GLU A 182 6.40 18.75 4.93
N LYS A 183 5.15 18.91 5.36
CA LYS A 183 4.69 18.28 6.61
C LYS A 183 4.45 16.78 6.42
N VAL A 184 4.96 15.99 7.36
CA VAL A 184 4.71 14.55 7.39
C VAL A 184 3.49 14.26 8.25
N SER A 185 2.48 13.65 7.63
CA SER A 185 1.20 13.31 8.28
C SER A 185 1.03 11.81 8.54
N PHE A 186 1.80 10.96 7.88
CA PHE A 186 1.71 9.51 8.05
C PHE A 186 2.77 9.01 9.01
N VAL A 187 2.38 8.07 9.85
CA VAL A 187 3.28 7.40 10.80
C VAL A 187 3.07 5.90 10.75
N ARG A 188 4.15 5.15 10.72
CA ARG A 188 4.09 3.74 11.06
C ARG A 188 4.73 3.57 12.44
N PRO A 189 3.94 3.22 13.46
CA PRO A 189 4.50 3.04 14.79
C PRO A 189 5.31 1.74 14.83
N PRO A 190 6.53 1.76 15.40
CA PRO A 190 7.31 0.55 15.59
C PRO A 190 6.51 -0.56 16.28
N TYR A 191 6.65 -1.79 15.78
CA TYR A 191 5.89 -2.98 16.24
C TYR A 191 4.37 -2.83 16.17
N GLY A 192 3.83 -1.86 15.41
CA GLY A 192 2.39 -1.61 15.28
C GLY A 192 1.71 -1.05 16.54
N SER A 193 2.48 -0.63 17.56
CA SER A 193 1.96 -0.13 18.84
C SER A 193 1.55 1.33 18.74
N TRP A 194 0.23 1.64 18.84
CA TRP A 194 -0.30 2.99 18.68
C TRP A 194 -1.32 3.39 19.75
N ASP A 195 -1.30 4.67 20.14
CA ASP A 195 -2.33 5.32 20.96
C ASP A 195 -3.13 6.30 20.09
N LYS A 196 -4.42 6.03 19.91
CA LYS A 196 -5.32 6.85 19.08
C LYS A 196 -5.39 8.32 19.48
N SER A 197 -5.00 8.68 20.69
CA SER A 197 -4.97 10.08 21.11
C SER A 197 -3.97 10.91 20.31
N PHE A 198 -2.89 10.30 19.78
CA PHE A 198 -1.91 10.97 18.93
C PHE A 198 -2.48 11.43 17.59
N GLU A 199 -3.50 10.74 17.05
CA GLU A 199 -4.14 11.15 15.78
C GLU A 199 -4.64 12.59 15.85
N LYS A 200 -5.24 12.98 16.96
CA LYS A 200 -5.74 14.35 17.18
C LYS A 200 -4.68 15.30 17.70
N GLU A 201 -3.80 14.80 18.57
CA GLU A 201 -2.77 15.61 19.23
C GLU A 201 -1.71 16.08 18.24
N LEU A 202 -1.26 15.19 17.35
CA LEU A 202 -0.16 15.44 16.42
C LEU A 202 -0.63 15.58 14.97
N ASN A 203 -1.93 15.39 14.70
CA ASN A 203 -2.48 15.33 13.34
C ASN A 203 -1.74 14.31 12.46
N MET A 204 -1.49 13.13 13.01
CA MET A 204 -0.80 12.02 12.35
C MET A 204 -1.71 10.83 12.18
N PHE A 205 -1.61 10.18 11.02
CA PHE A 205 -2.40 9.00 10.64
C PHE A 205 -1.54 7.74 10.73
N PRO A 206 -1.88 6.78 11.62
CA PRO A 206 -1.13 5.53 11.69
C PRO A 206 -1.41 4.64 10.50
N VAL A 207 -0.37 4.13 9.87
CA VAL A 207 -0.43 3.19 8.76
C VAL A 207 0.15 1.86 9.20
N LEU A 208 -0.68 0.83 9.22
CA LEU A 208 -0.27 -0.55 9.42
C LEU A 208 -0.15 -1.27 8.07
N TRP A 209 -0.08 -2.59 8.07
CA TRP A 209 0.11 -3.41 6.89
C TRP A 209 -0.83 -4.62 6.87
N ASN A 210 -1.01 -5.19 5.68
CA ASN A 210 -1.79 -6.41 5.47
C ASN A 210 -0.86 -7.60 5.20
N ILE A 211 0.30 -7.35 4.55
CA ILE A 211 1.25 -8.38 4.15
C ILE A 211 2.58 -8.11 4.83
N ASP A 212 3.06 -9.09 5.60
CA ASP A 212 4.38 -9.11 6.21
C ASP A 212 5.13 -10.38 5.76
N PRO A 213 6.08 -10.26 4.84
CA PRO A 213 6.87 -11.40 4.37
C PRO A 213 7.95 -11.85 5.37
N LEU A 214 8.16 -11.11 6.46
CA LEU A 214 9.22 -11.33 7.43
C LEU A 214 10.63 -11.23 6.80
N ASP A 215 10.82 -10.23 5.95
CA ASP A 215 12.08 -10.01 5.23
C ASP A 215 13.26 -9.69 6.13
N TRP A 216 12.99 -9.05 7.27
CA TRP A 216 13.97 -8.73 8.32
C TRP A 216 14.63 -9.95 8.95
N CYS A 217 14.03 -11.14 8.89
CA CYS A 217 14.59 -12.39 9.42
C CYS A 217 14.89 -13.43 8.34
N SER A 218 14.49 -13.20 7.09
CA SER A 218 14.75 -14.10 5.98
C SER A 218 15.97 -13.66 5.18
N HIS A 219 16.81 -14.62 4.81
CA HIS A 219 17.98 -14.39 3.96
C HIS A 219 17.77 -14.93 2.53
N ASN A 220 16.55 -15.18 2.12
CA ASN A 220 16.20 -15.71 0.80
C ASN A 220 15.21 -14.79 0.11
N ALA A 221 15.67 -14.02 -0.86
CA ALA A 221 14.88 -13.05 -1.60
C ALA A 221 13.71 -13.70 -2.35
N GLU A 222 13.90 -14.87 -2.95
CA GLU A 222 12.84 -15.60 -3.68
C GLU A 222 11.69 -16.01 -2.74
N CYS A 223 12.03 -16.48 -1.52
CA CYS A 223 11.01 -16.84 -0.53
C CYS A 223 10.24 -15.63 -0.01
N ILE A 224 10.92 -14.49 0.17
CA ILE A 224 10.30 -13.21 0.55
C ILE A 224 9.34 -12.77 -0.56
N ALA A 225 9.81 -12.71 -1.80
CA ALA A 225 9.00 -12.31 -2.95
C ALA A 225 7.79 -13.23 -3.15
N ALA A 226 7.98 -14.54 -3.07
CA ALA A 226 6.91 -15.52 -3.21
C ALA A 226 5.78 -15.29 -2.18
N LYS A 227 6.12 -15.05 -0.90
CA LYS A 227 5.13 -14.76 0.14
C LYS A 227 4.28 -13.53 -0.18
N VAL A 228 4.90 -12.46 -0.66
CA VAL A 228 4.17 -11.25 -1.05
C VAL A 228 3.27 -11.54 -2.25
N VAL A 229 3.83 -12.12 -3.31
CA VAL A 229 3.14 -12.37 -4.59
C VAL A 229 1.96 -13.35 -4.46
N GLU A 230 2.05 -14.32 -3.53
CA GLU A 230 0.97 -15.28 -3.25
C GLU A 230 -0.20 -14.65 -2.48
N ASN A 231 0.06 -13.63 -1.66
CA ASN A 231 -0.94 -13.01 -0.79
C ASN A 231 -1.45 -11.65 -1.29
N ALA A 232 -0.84 -11.09 -2.35
CA ALA A 232 -1.17 -9.77 -2.86
C ALA A 232 -2.59 -9.66 -3.40
N GLY A 233 -3.36 -8.72 -2.86
CA GLY A 233 -4.70 -8.34 -3.26
C GLY A 233 -4.83 -6.85 -3.56
N ASP A 234 -5.98 -6.45 -4.09
CA ASP A 234 -6.30 -5.04 -4.34
C ASP A 234 -6.47 -4.27 -3.03
N GLY A 235 -5.78 -3.15 -2.91
CA GLY A 235 -5.80 -2.29 -1.73
C GLY A 235 -4.89 -2.75 -0.58
N ASP A 236 -4.04 -3.74 -0.80
CA ASP A 236 -3.10 -4.20 0.24
C ASP A 236 -1.90 -3.27 0.41
N ILE A 237 -1.41 -3.24 1.65
CA ILE A 237 -0.20 -2.52 2.06
C ILE A 237 0.84 -3.56 2.48
N ILE A 238 1.98 -3.59 1.78
CA ILE A 238 3.07 -4.54 2.01
C ILE A 238 4.10 -3.89 2.91
N LEU A 239 4.47 -4.56 4.01
CA LEU A 239 5.60 -4.18 4.86
C LEU A 239 6.86 -4.86 4.35
N MET A 240 7.91 -4.07 4.13
CA MET A 240 9.29 -4.53 3.90
C MET A 240 10.26 -3.57 4.59
N HIS A 241 11.56 -3.84 4.47
CA HIS A 241 12.62 -3.00 5.02
C HIS A 241 13.69 -2.75 3.96
N ASP A 242 14.10 -1.50 3.79
CA ASP A 242 15.16 -1.13 2.84
C ASP A 242 16.57 -1.17 3.45
N TYR A 243 16.73 -2.02 4.46
CA TYR A 243 17.94 -2.15 5.27
C TYR A 243 18.80 -3.38 4.92
N TYR A 244 18.29 -4.26 4.02
CA TYR A 244 18.94 -5.53 3.66
C TYR A 244 18.98 -5.73 2.14
N ASP A 245 20.09 -6.28 1.64
CA ASP A 245 20.27 -6.64 0.22
C ASP A 245 19.18 -7.61 -0.28
N THR A 246 18.83 -8.59 0.54
CA THR A 246 17.78 -9.58 0.23
C THR A 246 16.39 -8.96 0.13
N SER A 247 16.08 -7.97 0.98
CA SER A 247 14.82 -7.24 0.94
C SER A 247 14.69 -6.40 -0.32
N VAL A 248 15.76 -5.69 -0.71
CA VAL A 248 15.79 -4.91 -1.96
C VAL A 248 15.61 -5.81 -3.17
N THR A 249 16.33 -6.92 -3.23
CA THR A 249 16.20 -7.90 -4.33
C THR A 249 14.76 -8.43 -4.41
N ALA A 250 14.19 -8.84 -3.28
CA ALA A 250 12.82 -9.34 -3.21
C ALA A 250 11.78 -8.29 -3.60
N ALA A 251 11.95 -7.03 -3.15
CA ALA A 251 11.04 -5.94 -3.47
C ALA A 251 10.98 -5.69 -4.99
N LEU A 252 12.11 -5.66 -5.66
CA LEU A 252 12.17 -5.45 -7.12
C LEU A 252 11.57 -6.65 -7.88
N GLU A 253 11.75 -7.87 -7.41
CA GLU A 253 11.08 -9.05 -7.95
C GLU A 253 9.56 -8.99 -7.77
N VAL A 254 9.08 -8.58 -6.59
CA VAL A 254 7.65 -8.34 -6.30
C VAL A 254 7.07 -7.34 -7.28
N VAL A 255 7.75 -6.22 -7.51
CA VAL A 255 7.31 -5.21 -8.48
C VAL A 255 7.18 -5.81 -9.87
N ASP A 256 8.21 -6.51 -10.36
CA ASP A 256 8.22 -7.11 -11.70
C ASP A 256 7.08 -8.12 -11.90
N VAL A 257 6.75 -8.91 -10.87
CA VAL A 257 5.70 -9.91 -10.95
C VAL A 257 4.31 -9.29 -10.85
N LEU A 258 4.10 -8.37 -9.90
CA LEU A 258 2.78 -7.78 -9.67
C LEU A 258 2.38 -6.81 -10.78
N GLN A 259 3.33 -6.05 -11.38
CA GLN A 259 3.04 -5.27 -12.60
C GLN A 259 2.55 -6.15 -13.74
N LYS A 260 3.18 -7.31 -13.97
CA LYS A 260 2.72 -8.30 -14.98
C LYS A 260 1.34 -8.88 -14.67
N ARG A 261 0.91 -8.88 -13.40
CA ARG A 261 -0.43 -9.29 -12.95
C ARG A 261 -1.47 -8.14 -13.01
N GLY A 262 -1.08 -6.96 -13.52
CA GLY A 262 -1.94 -5.79 -13.67
C GLY A 262 -2.12 -4.95 -12.41
N PHE A 263 -1.23 -5.07 -11.42
CA PHE A 263 -1.22 -4.18 -10.28
C PHE A 263 -0.52 -2.85 -10.62
N GLN A 264 -1.12 -1.75 -10.14
CA GLN A 264 -0.50 -0.44 -10.08
C GLN A 264 0.04 -0.22 -8.67
N PHE A 265 1.32 0.14 -8.59
CA PHE A 265 1.92 0.54 -7.33
C PHE A 265 1.61 2.01 -7.06
N VAL A 266 1.08 2.27 -5.88
CA VAL A 266 0.67 3.60 -5.42
C VAL A 266 1.19 3.86 -4.02
N THR A 267 1.12 5.11 -3.55
CA THR A 267 1.46 5.43 -2.16
C THR A 267 0.36 4.97 -1.19
N VAL A 268 0.68 4.91 0.11
CA VAL A 268 -0.35 4.59 1.11
C VAL A 268 -1.43 5.67 1.19
N GLU A 269 -1.13 6.90 0.83
CA GLU A 269 -2.10 7.99 0.75
C GLU A 269 -3.20 7.67 -0.25
N GLU A 270 -2.84 7.20 -1.44
CA GLU A 270 -3.80 6.80 -2.46
C GLU A 270 -4.62 5.57 -2.07
N ILE A 271 -4.03 4.60 -1.34
CA ILE A 271 -4.79 3.44 -0.82
C ILE A 271 -5.83 3.87 0.22
N LEU A 272 -5.51 4.84 1.05
CA LEU A 272 -6.34 5.22 2.20
C LEU A 272 -7.44 6.23 1.84
N PHE A 273 -7.24 7.07 0.82
CA PHE A 273 -8.10 8.24 0.55
C PHE A 273 -8.72 8.30 -0.84
N ASP A 274 -8.31 7.44 -1.80
CA ASP A 274 -8.96 7.25 -3.11
C ASP A 274 -10.05 6.16 -3.05
#